data_fd94e8089901827aac3fdd3239b536ff
#
_entry.id   fd94e8089901827aac3fdd3239b536ff
#
_cell.length_a   1.000
_cell.length_b   1.000
_cell.length_c   1.000
_cell.angle_alpha   90.00
_cell.angle_beta   90.00
_cell.angle_gamma   90.00
#
_symmetry.space_group_name_H-M   'P 1'
#
loop_
_entity.id
_entity.type
_entity.pdbx_description
1 polymer ?
#
loop_
_entity_poly.entity_id
_entity_poly.type
_entity_poly.pdbx_seq_one_letter_code
_entity_poly.pdbx_strand_id
1 'polypeptide(L)'
;MANDPQLLKQLGVSSFQQRFPWFGGDLQTLRDTLRTVDLPDETGRRVLVDVPALPTGAAQSGQLLALLDQPNREPRGLVLLLHGLGGSSSREGLRRMGLRLQSAGFAVLRLNLRGADPGREFAGGTYAARCNSDLMPVIARARELAGDRPLLGAGISLGGTMLLNACLSFPGVLDGLFCASSPLDLADCSASIERPRNRVYQRWLLKRLVRQTLADPFGVSATELEELSGDAAPRTIRAFDAAVTAPRWGFNDVEAYYREASPLLHLIAGQDKLPPTLLLQALDDPWVPASAAIHLANALETTSPIRLQFTRKGGHNGFHGRGGCWGDQLAAAWLGSIVDR
;
A
#
# COMPACT_ATOMS: atom_id res chain seq x y z
N MET A 1 -15.37 -11.45 16.61
CA MET A 1 -14.83 -10.59 15.54
C MET A 1 -14.69 -11.46 14.32
N ALA A 2 -15.60 -11.33 13.42
CA ALA A 2 -15.83 -12.37 12.46
C ALA A 2 -15.52 -11.82 11.05
N ASN A 3 -15.13 -12.75 10.19
CA ASN A 3 -15.49 -12.66 8.80
C ASN A 3 -16.87 -12.01 8.70
N ASP A 4 -17.06 -11.10 7.77
CA ASP A 4 -18.40 -10.70 7.37
C ASP A 4 -18.90 -11.69 6.28
N PRO A 5 -19.58 -12.79 6.68
CA PRO A 5 -20.04 -13.81 5.73
C PRO A 5 -21.09 -13.24 4.79
N GLN A 6 -21.81 -12.22 5.23
CA GLN A 6 -22.85 -11.57 4.44
C GLN A 6 -22.22 -10.75 3.32
N LEU A 7 -21.16 -9.99 3.63
CA LEU A 7 -20.38 -9.26 2.62
C LEU A 7 -19.79 -10.23 1.58
N LEU A 8 -19.12 -11.29 2.03
CA LEU A 8 -18.52 -12.27 1.11
C LEU A 8 -19.58 -12.92 0.21
N LYS A 9 -20.75 -13.25 0.77
CA LYS A 9 -21.88 -13.79 -0.01
C LYS A 9 -22.39 -12.79 -1.06
N GLN A 10 -22.53 -11.51 -0.69
CA GLN A 10 -22.94 -10.44 -1.61
C GLN A 10 -21.93 -10.26 -2.74
N LEU A 11 -20.63 -10.40 -2.45
CA LEU A 11 -19.57 -10.30 -3.43
C LEU A 11 -19.32 -11.59 -4.25
N GLY A 12 -20.03 -12.67 -3.96
CA GLY A 12 -19.83 -13.96 -4.63
C GLY A 12 -18.45 -14.58 -4.34
N VAL A 13 -17.80 -14.20 -3.21
CA VAL A 13 -16.47 -14.67 -2.83
C VAL A 13 -16.57 -15.66 -1.67
N SER A 14 -15.99 -16.84 -1.82
CA SER A 14 -15.93 -17.84 -0.74
C SER A 14 -14.98 -17.40 0.38
N SER A 15 -15.18 -17.94 1.59
CA SER A 15 -14.26 -17.68 2.70
C SER A 15 -12.83 -18.12 2.38
N PHE A 16 -11.85 -17.36 2.89
CA PHE A 16 -10.43 -17.67 2.69
C PHE A 16 -10.06 -19.01 3.34
N GLN A 17 -9.40 -19.86 2.58
CA GLN A 17 -8.82 -21.12 3.04
C GLN A 17 -7.40 -21.25 2.52
N GLN A 18 -6.46 -21.44 3.45
CA GLN A 18 -5.06 -21.69 3.10
C GLN A 18 -4.92 -22.97 2.27
N ARG A 19 -3.88 -23.04 1.44
CA ARG A 19 -3.51 -24.26 0.70
C ARG A 19 -2.13 -24.74 1.09
N PHE A 20 -1.92 -26.04 1.02
CA PHE A 20 -0.59 -26.66 1.16
C PHE A 20 0.39 -26.11 0.10
N PRO A 21 1.65 -25.80 0.46
CA PRO A 21 2.26 -25.87 1.79
C PRO A 21 2.15 -24.56 2.59
N TRP A 22 1.42 -23.55 2.09
CA TRP A 22 1.38 -22.16 2.59
C TRP A 22 0.45 -22.05 3.81
N PHE A 23 0.83 -22.70 4.92
CA PHE A 23 0.09 -22.62 6.17
C PHE A 23 0.74 -21.67 7.18
N GLY A 24 -0.08 -20.88 7.89
CA GLY A 24 0.36 -19.91 8.90
C GLY A 24 0.85 -18.58 8.30
N GLY A 25 0.93 -17.56 9.17
CA GLY A 25 1.21 -16.18 8.77
C GLY A 25 2.56 -16.01 8.06
N ASP A 26 3.61 -16.65 8.56
CA ASP A 26 4.95 -16.51 7.99
C ASP A 26 5.06 -17.11 6.57
N LEU A 27 4.57 -18.33 6.34
CA LEU A 27 4.63 -18.93 5.01
C LEU A 27 3.72 -18.20 4.01
N GLN A 28 2.59 -17.69 4.45
CA GLN A 28 1.73 -16.83 3.62
C GLN A 28 2.47 -15.55 3.23
N THR A 29 3.13 -14.88 4.18
CA THR A 29 3.90 -13.65 3.95
C THR A 29 5.08 -13.87 2.99
N LEU A 30 5.78 -14.99 3.13
CA LEU A 30 6.99 -15.29 2.37
C LEU A 30 6.72 -15.94 1.01
N ARG A 31 5.49 -16.35 0.73
CA ARG A 31 5.17 -17.14 -0.47
C ARG A 31 5.70 -16.52 -1.76
N ASP A 32 5.44 -15.24 -2.00
CA ASP A 32 5.86 -14.53 -3.22
C ASP A 32 7.39 -14.28 -3.26
N THR A 33 8.08 -14.44 -2.14
CA THR A 33 9.56 -14.41 -2.08
C THR A 33 10.16 -15.78 -2.35
N LEU A 34 9.48 -16.85 -1.90
CA LEU A 34 9.98 -18.24 -1.99
C LEU A 34 9.62 -18.91 -3.31
N ARG A 35 8.60 -18.46 -3.98
CA ARG A 35 8.11 -19.05 -5.23
C ARG A 35 7.64 -17.96 -6.19
N THR A 36 8.34 -17.85 -7.30
CA THR A 36 7.93 -16.99 -8.42
C THR A 36 6.63 -17.51 -9.04
N VAL A 37 5.83 -16.57 -9.55
CA VAL A 37 4.66 -16.88 -10.38
C VAL A 37 5.03 -16.54 -11.82
N ASP A 38 4.70 -17.43 -12.74
CA ASP A 38 4.78 -17.11 -14.15
C ASP A 38 3.68 -16.08 -14.47
N LEU A 39 4.11 -14.86 -14.76
CA LEU A 39 3.24 -13.75 -15.13
C LEU A 39 3.58 -13.33 -16.57
N PRO A 40 2.59 -12.89 -17.36
CA PRO A 40 2.82 -12.34 -18.69
C PRO A 40 3.87 -11.24 -18.69
N ASP A 41 4.49 -10.98 -19.82
CA ASP A 41 5.42 -9.87 -19.98
C ASP A 41 4.80 -8.53 -19.61
N GLU A 42 5.64 -7.58 -19.23
CA GLU A 42 5.22 -6.22 -18.88
C GLU A 42 4.83 -5.44 -20.14
N THR A 43 3.56 -5.08 -20.23
CA THR A 43 3.01 -4.34 -21.39
C THR A 43 2.43 -2.98 -21.00
N GLY A 44 2.54 -2.60 -19.73
CA GLY A 44 1.97 -1.35 -19.20
C GLY A 44 2.57 -0.11 -19.90
N ARG A 45 1.71 0.76 -20.42
CA ARG A 45 2.13 2.05 -21.00
C ARG A 45 2.67 2.96 -19.91
N ARG A 46 3.85 3.51 -20.11
CA ARG A 46 4.48 4.48 -19.17
C ARG A 46 3.66 5.78 -19.11
N VAL A 47 3.40 6.24 -17.91
CA VAL A 47 2.78 7.53 -17.58
C VAL A 47 3.68 8.22 -16.57
N LEU A 48 4.21 9.38 -16.95
CA LEU A 48 4.99 10.24 -16.07
C LEU A 48 4.08 11.34 -15.50
N VAL A 49 4.20 11.61 -14.21
CA VAL A 49 3.39 12.61 -13.49
C VAL A 49 4.31 13.53 -12.73
N ASP A 50 4.24 14.82 -13.02
CA ASP A 50 5.02 15.84 -12.32
C ASP A 50 4.66 15.89 -10.84
N VAL A 51 5.68 15.94 -9.99
CA VAL A 51 5.54 16.04 -8.53
C VAL A 51 6.48 17.11 -7.98
N PRO A 52 6.09 17.80 -6.90
CA PRO A 52 6.91 18.85 -6.31
C PRO A 52 8.20 18.31 -5.69
N ALA A 53 9.11 19.21 -5.35
CA ALA A 53 10.23 18.90 -4.47
C ALA A 53 9.72 18.41 -3.11
N LEU A 54 10.53 17.60 -2.42
CA LEU A 54 10.25 17.29 -1.02
C LEU A 54 10.42 18.53 -0.14
N PRO A 55 9.70 18.60 1.00
CA PRO A 55 9.76 19.77 1.89
C PRO A 55 11.18 20.11 2.37
N THR A 56 12.00 19.09 2.56
CA THR A 56 13.41 19.24 2.98
C THR A 56 14.32 18.29 2.21
N GLY A 57 15.60 18.64 2.17
CA GLY A 57 16.62 17.81 1.52
C GLY A 57 16.99 18.26 0.10
N ALA A 58 17.85 17.49 -0.55
CA ALA A 58 18.38 17.76 -1.88
C ALA A 58 17.39 17.43 -3.03
N ALA A 59 16.27 16.78 -2.71
CA ALA A 59 15.33 16.32 -3.71
C ALA A 59 14.58 17.49 -4.36
N GLN A 60 14.81 17.67 -5.66
CA GLN A 60 14.11 18.64 -6.49
C GLN A 60 12.74 18.12 -6.95
N SER A 61 11.95 18.99 -7.61
CA SER A 61 10.78 18.54 -8.37
C SER A 61 11.18 17.49 -9.39
N GLY A 62 10.31 16.55 -9.67
CA GLY A 62 10.58 15.45 -10.59
C GLY A 62 9.30 14.84 -11.12
N GLN A 63 9.37 13.60 -11.55
CA GLN A 63 8.22 12.86 -12.09
C GLN A 63 8.09 11.50 -11.44
N LEU A 64 6.88 11.07 -11.14
CA LEU A 64 6.62 9.69 -10.75
C LEU A 64 6.22 8.86 -11.97
N LEU A 65 6.82 7.69 -12.10
CA LEU A 65 6.49 6.73 -13.15
C LEU A 65 5.33 5.84 -12.71
N ALA A 66 4.25 5.83 -13.48
CA ALA A 66 3.21 4.82 -13.38
C ALA A 66 3.16 3.98 -14.66
N LEU A 67 2.64 2.75 -14.55
CA LEU A 67 2.37 1.85 -15.67
C LEU A 67 0.87 1.69 -15.82
N LEU A 68 0.35 2.08 -16.98
CA LEU A 68 -1.07 1.96 -17.30
C LEU A 68 -1.31 0.68 -18.09
N ASP A 69 -2.01 -0.25 -17.47
CA ASP A 69 -2.46 -1.50 -18.07
C ASP A 69 -3.92 -1.37 -18.51
N GLN A 70 -4.21 -1.79 -19.73
CA GLN A 70 -5.57 -1.77 -20.28
C GLN A 70 -6.16 -3.18 -20.33
N PRO A 71 -7.44 -3.37 -20.00
CA PRO A 71 -8.12 -4.63 -20.26
C PRO A 71 -8.35 -4.81 -21.78
N ASN A 72 -8.67 -6.04 -22.21
CA ASN A 72 -8.94 -6.36 -23.61
C ASN A 72 -10.29 -5.78 -24.13
N ARG A 73 -11.03 -5.08 -23.31
CA ARG A 73 -12.33 -4.46 -23.61
C ARG A 73 -12.39 -3.05 -23.03
N GLU A 74 -13.42 -2.30 -23.37
CA GLU A 74 -13.64 -0.97 -22.79
C GLU A 74 -13.63 -1.04 -21.26
N PRO A 75 -12.80 -0.22 -20.58
CA PRO A 75 -12.66 -0.28 -19.14
C PRO A 75 -13.94 0.15 -18.41
N ARG A 76 -14.31 -0.57 -17.36
CA ARG A 76 -15.43 -0.22 -16.46
C ARG A 76 -15.08 0.92 -15.50
N GLY A 77 -13.81 1.21 -15.33
CA GLY A 77 -13.23 2.21 -14.44
C GLY A 77 -11.72 2.10 -14.45
N LEU A 78 -11.06 2.99 -13.73
CA LEU A 78 -9.62 2.96 -13.54
C LEU A 78 -9.29 2.71 -12.07
N VAL A 79 -8.35 1.79 -11.79
CA VAL A 79 -7.85 1.52 -10.45
C VAL A 79 -6.43 2.05 -10.33
N LEU A 80 -6.22 3.04 -9.44
CA LEU A 80 -4.88 3.44 -8.99
C LEU A 80 -4.38 2.41 -7.98
N LEU A 81 -3.31 1.70 -8.32
CA LEU A 81 -2.76 0.60 -7.54
C LEU A 81 -1.40 0.94 -6.94
N LEU A 82 -1.31 0.91 -5.60
CA LEU A 82 -0.14 1.30 -4.83
C LEU A 82 0.52 0.11 -4.13
N HIS A 83 1.85 0.04 -4.26
CA HIS A 83 2.67 -0.96 -3.57
C HIS A 83 2.97 -0.57 -2.12
N GLY A 84 3.41 -1.53 -1.31
CA GLY A 84 3.87 -1.34 0.06
C GLY A 84 5.34 -0.95 0.19
N LEU A 85 5.83 -0.96 1.42
CA LEU A 85 7.20 -0.61 1.79
C LEU A 85 8.23 -1.46 1.04
N GLY A 86 9.20 -0.80 0.41
CA GLY A 86 10.21 -1.45 -0.41
C GLY A 86 9.66 -2.13 -1.69
N GLY A 87 8.42 -1.87 -2.07
CA GLY A 87 7.77 -2.39 -3.27
C GLY A 87 8.13 -1.66 -4.56
N SER A 88 7.43 -1.99 -5.63
CA SER A 88 7.41 -1.30 -6.92
C SER A 88 6.28 -1.82 -7.80
N SER A 89 6.00 -1.13 -8.92
CA SER A 89 5.02 -1.57 -9.93
C SER A 89 5.33 -2.95 -10.52
N SER A 90 6.62 -3.33 -10.52
CA SER A 90 7.11 -4.59 -11.12
C SER A 90 7.09 -5.77 -10.16
N ARG A 91 6.73 -5.56 -8.88
CA ARG A 91 6.67 -6.66 -7.92
C ARG A 91 5.55 -7.63 -8.25
N GLU A 92 5.87 -8.92 -8.14
CA GLU A 92 4.98 -10.03 -8.50
C GLU A 92 3.57 -9.90 -7.88
N GLY A 93 3.49 -9.62 -6.58
CA GLY A 93 2.21 -9.45 -5.90
C GLY A 93 1.37 -8.30 -6.44
N LEU A 94 2.01 -7.16 -6.78
CA LEU A 94 1.32 -6.00 -7.36
C LEU A 94 0.88 -6.27 -8.80
N ARG A 95 1.77 -6.87 -9.62
CA ARG A 95 1.45 -7.27 -11.00
C ARG A 95 0.30 -8.28 -11.04
N ARG A 96 0.33 -9.29 -10.16
CA ARG A 96 -0.73 -10.29 -10.04
C ARG A 96 -2.07 -9.66 -9.71
N MET A 97 -2.11 -8.75 -8.73
CA MET A 97 -3.33 -7.99 -8.40
C MET A 97 -3.78 -7.14 -9.59
N GLY A 98 -2.86 -6.44 -10.27
CA GLY A 98 -3.15 -5.67 -11.48
C GLY A 98 -3.80 -6.52 -12.57
N LEU A 99 -3.23 -7.69 -12.89
CA LEU A 99 -3.79 -8.63 -13.86
C LEU A 99 -5.18 -9.15 -13.45
N ARG A 100 -5.40 -9.37 -12.15
CA ARG A 100 -6.72 -9.77 -11.65
C ARG A 100 -7.77 -8.67 -11.86
N LEU A 101 -7.40 -7.41 -11.59
CA LEU A 101 -8.25 -6.24 -11.83
C LEU A 101 -8.53 -6.04 -13.33
N GLN A 102 -7.52 -6.20 -14.20
CA GLN A 102 -7.72 -6.16 -15.65
C GLN A 102 -8.70 -7.25 -16.12
N SER A 103 -8.55 -8.47 -15.59
CA SER A 103 -9.47 -9.58 -15.89
C SER A 103 -10.92 -9.28 -15.44
N ALA A 104 -11.07 -8.46 -14.41
CA ALA A 104 -12.37 -7.94 -13.95
C ALA A 104 -12.88 -6.75 -14.77
N GLY A 105 -12.13 -6.29 -15.78
CA GLY A 105 -12.50 -5.22 -16.72
C GLY A 105 -12.08 -3.83 -16.31
N PHE A 106 -11.10 -3.65 -15.41
CA PHE A 106 -10.57 -2.35 -15.05
C PHE A 106 -9.30 -2.01 -15.84
N ALA A 107 -9.13 -0.74 -16.19
CA ALA A 107 -7.80 -0.20 -16.44
C ALA A 107 -7.07 -0.08 -15.08
N VAL A 108 -5.75 -0.33 -15.05
CA VAL A 108 -4.97 -0.31 -13.81
C VAL A 108 -3.76 0.60 -13.98
N LEU A 109 -3.63 1.60 -13.10
CA LEU A 109 -2.48 2.49 -13.05
C LEU A 109 -1.60 2.08 -11.86
N ARG A 110 -0.53 1.31 -12.13
CA ARG A 110 0.42 0.85 -11.11
C ARG A 110 1.50 1.90 -10.89
N LEU A 111 1.45 2.59 -9.75
CA LEU A 111 2.40 3.64 -9.42
C LEU A 111 3.71 3.08 -8.88
N ASN A 112 4.84 3.65 -9.32
CA ASN A 112 6.09 3.59 -8.58
C ASN A 112 6.16 4.83 -7.68
N LEU A 113 6.15 4.60 -6.38
CA LEU A 113 6.32 5.64 -5.39
C LEU A 113 7.72 6.24 -5.50
N ARG A 114 7.91 7.48 -5.03
CA ARG A 114 9.19 8.21 -5.07
C ARG A 114 10.34 7.32 -4.58
N GLY A 115 11.43 7.23 -5.34
CA GLY A 115 12.58 6.39 -5.04
C GLY A 115 12.41 4.88 -5.28
N ALA A 116 11.25 4.42 -5.76
CA ALA A 116 11.04 3.02 -6.13
C ALA A 116 11.43 2.74 -7.59
N ASP A 117 12.15 1.63 -7.85
CA ASP A 117 12.42 1.17 -9.21
C ASP A 117 11.13 0.63 -9.88
N PRO A 118 11.00 0.84 -11.19
CA PRO A 118 11.93 1.49 -12.14
C PRO A 118 11.78 3.01 -12.26
N GLY A 119 11.03 3.67 -11.39
CA GLY A 119 10.75 5.12 -11.45
C GLY A 119 11.79 6.01 -10.77
N ARG A 120 12.81 5.43 -10.12
CA ARG A 120 13.79 6.17 -9.31
C ARG A 120 14.54 7.26 -10.06
N GLU A 121 14.82 7.05 -11.32
CA GLU A 121 15.58 8.00 -12.16
C GLU A 121 14.84 9.33 -12.43
N PHE A 122 13.51 9.40 -12.14
CA PHE A 122 12.70 10.55 -12.48
C PHE A 122 12.42 11.48 -11.31
N ALA A 123 12.54 11.00 -10.06
CA ALA A 123 12.34 11.83 -8.87
C ALA A 123 13.22 11.36 -7.72
N GLY A 124 14.07 12.25 -7.21
CA GLY A 124 14.91 12.01 -6.05
C GLY A 124 14.12 11.91 -4.75
N GLY A 125 14.72 11.26 -3.75
CA GLY A 125 14.14 11.09 -2.43
C GLY A 125 13.40 9.76 -2.24
N THR A 126 12.62 9.68 -1.18
CA THR A 126 11.86 8.49 -0.77
C THR A 126 10.42 8.88 -0.42
N TYR A 127 9.52 7.92 -0.41
CA TYR A 127 8.12 8.11 -0.04
C TYR A 127 7.89 7.98 1.48
N ALA A 128 6.75 8.50 1.96
CA ALA A 128 6.26 8.36 3.34
C ALA A 128 4.82 7.83 3.36
N ALA A 129 4.35 7.37 4.52
CA ALA A 129 2.96 6.91 4.70
C ALA A 129 1.92 8.03 4.49
N ARG A 130 2.32 9.29 4.65
CA ARG A 130 1.55 10.47 4.29
C ARG A 130 2.34 11.29 3.27
N CYS A 131 2.16 10.96 2.00
CA CYS A 131 2.85 11.58 0.85
C CYS A 131 1.84 12.28 -0.08
N ASN A 132 0.91 13.05 0.49
CA ASN A 132 -0.19 13.65 -0.26
C ASN A 132 0.29 14.61 -1.36
N SER A 133 1.42 15.32 -1.18
CA SER A 133 1.99 16.18 -2.21
C SER A 133 2.41 15.41 -3.47
N ASP A 134 2.81 14.15 -3.35
CA ASP A 134 3.10 13.28 -4.47
C ASP A 134 1.82 12.62 -5.03
N LEU A 135 0.90 12.21 -4.14
CA LEU A 135 -0.28 11.46 -4.56
C LEU A 135 -1.33 12.32 -5.26
N MET A 136 -1.50 13.58 -4.86
CA MET A 136 -2.55 14.42 -5.44
C MET A 136 -2.35 14.67 -6.94
N PRO A 137 -1.15 15.01 -7.45
CA PRO A 137 -0.91 15.06 -8.89
C PRO A 137 -1.18 13.73 -9.60
N VAL A 138 -0.80 12.61 -8.97
CA VAL A 138 -1.05 11.26 -9.52
C VAL A 138 -2.54 10.94 -9.59
N ILE A 139 -3.30 11.26 -8.55
CA ILE A 139 -4.76 11.06 -8.51
C ILE A 139 -5.43 11.97 -9.56
N ALA A 140 -5.01 13.24 -9.71
CA ALA A 140 -5.51 14.13 -10.74
C ALA A 140 -5.27 13.55 -12.15
N ARG A 141 -4.04 13.08 -12.40
CA ARG A 141 -3.72 12.41 -13.69
C ARG A 141 -4.51 11.13 -13.90
N ALA A 142 -4.71 10.33 -12.85
CA ALA A 142 -5.54 9.13 -12.92
C ALA A 142 -7.01 9.48 -13.23
N ARG A 143 -7.56 10.56 -12.67
CA ARG A 143 -8.91 11.07 -12.97
C ARG A 143 -9.05 11.48 -14.44
N GLU A 144 -8.06 12.19 -15.00
CA GLU A 144 -8.04 12.51 -16.43
C GLU A 144 -8.05 11.24 -17.31
N LEU A 145 -7.26 10.23 -16.93
CA LEU A 145 -7.20 8.96 -17.64
C LEU A 145 -8.49 8.13 -17.50
N ALA A 146 -9.18 8.26 -16.37
CA ALA A 146 -10.48 7.62 -16.16
C ALA A 146 -11.59 8.27 -17.00
N GLY A 147 -11.50 9.59 -17.26
CA GLY A 147 -12.58 10.37 -17.87
C GLY A 147 -13.83 10.34 -17.00
N ASP A 148 -14.98 10.05 -17.57
CA ASP A 148 -16.27 9.98 -16.86
C ASP A 148 -16.46 8.66 -16.07
N ARG A 149 -15.53 7.73 -16.19
CA ARG A 149 -15.58 6.44 -15.49
C ARG A 149 -15.10 6.57 -14.03
N PRO A 150 -15.57 5.68 -13.13
CA PRO A 150 -15.12 5.66 -11.76
C PRO A 150 -13.60 5.53 -11.63
N LEU A 151 -13.01 6.34 -10.75
CA LEU A 151 -11.62 6.23 -10.31
C LEU A 151 -11.56 5.58 -8.94
N LEU A 152 -11.03 4.37 -8.89
CA LEU A 152 -10.94 3.55 -7.70
C LEU A 152 -9.49 3.48 -7.20
N GLY A 153 -9.30 3.18 -5.92
CA GLY A 153 -8.00 2.95 -5.32
C GLY A 153 -7.84 1.51 -4.83
N ALA A 154 -6.65 0.95 -5.00
CA ALA A 154 -6.26 -0.29 -4.34
C ALA A 154 -4.84 -0.14 -3.77
N GLY A 155 -4.64 -0.52 -2.50
CA GLY A 155 -3.35 -0.40 -1.85
C GLY A 155 -2.97 -1.64 -1.06
N ILE A 156 -1.70 -2.01 -1.18
CA ILE A 156 -1.11 -3.12 -0.43
C ILE A 156 -0.22 -2.55 0.67
N SER A 157 -0.42 -2.98 1.93
CA SER A 157 0.40 -2.54 3.06
C SER A 157 0.45 -1.01 3.15
N LEU A 158 1.63 -0.40 3.20
CA LEU A 158 1.80 1.05 3.26
C LEU A 158 1.09 1.82 2.13
N GLY A 159 0.95 1.21 0.94
CA GLY A 159 0.20 1.81 -0.17
C GLY A 159 -1.27 2.03 0.15
N GLY A 160 -1.90 1.15 0.93
CA GLY A 160 -3.25 1.37 1.43
C GLY A 160 -3.32 2.49 2.48
N THR A 161 -2.34 2.57 3.38
CA THR A 161 -2.22 3.68 4.34
C THR A 161 -2.14 5.04 3.64
N MET A 162 -1.36 5.12 2.55
CA MET A 162 -1.23 6.33 1.74
C MET A 162 -2.57 6.74 1.11
N LEU A 163 -3.31 5.80 0.52
CA LEU A 163 -4.62 6.07 -0.07
C LEU A 163 -5.65 6.49 0.99
N LEU A 164 -5.64 5.87 2.16
CA LEU A 164 -6.48 6.29 3.30
C LEU A 164 -6.17 7.72 3.72
N ASN A 165 -4.89 8.08 3.86
CA ASN A 165 -4.47 9.44 4.19
C ASN A 165 -4.86 10.46 3.12
N ALA A 166 -4.78 10.09 1.84
CA ALA A 166 -5.23 10.95 0.74
C ALA A 166 -6.75 11.19 0.79
N CYS A 167 -7.56 10.13 0.95
CA CYS A 167 -9.02 10.25 1.04
C CYS A 167 -9.48 11.04 2.28
N LEU A 168 -8.82 10.87 3.42
CA LEU A 168 -9.11 11.64 4.64
C LEU A 168 -8.81 13.13 4.48
N SER A 169 -7.71 13.45 3.78
CA SER A 169 -7.29 14.85 3.56
C SER A 169 -8.10 15.52 2.44
N PHE A 170 -8.55 14.75 1.45
CA PHE A 170 -9.23 15.23 0.25
C PHE A 170 -10.44 14.34 -0.06
N PRO A 171 -11.56 14.52 0.64
CA PRO A 171 -12.77 13.73 0.41
C PRO A 171 -13.24 13.78 -1.05
N GLY A 172 -13.70 12.66 -1.58
CA GLY A 172 -14.22 12.56 -2.95
C GLY A 172 -13.17 12.41 -4.05
N VAL A 173 -11.88 12.29 -3.72
CA VAL A 173 -10.81 12.09 -4.74
C VAL A 173 -10.86 10.71 -5.41
N LEU A 174 -11.41 9.71 -4.71
CA LEU A 174 -11.65 8.35 -5.21
C LEU A 174 -13.12 7.99 -5.02
N ASP A 175 -13.64 7.13 -5.89
CA ASP A 175 -15.03 6.65 -5.87
C ASP A 175 -15.19 5.34 -5.09
N GLY A 176 -14.09 4.68 -4.76
CA GLY A 176 -14.04 3.47 -3.96
C GLY A 176 -12.62 3.05 -3.62
N LEU A 177 -12.46 2.29 -2.53
CA LEU A 177 -11.14 1.95 -2.01
C LEU A 177 -11.06 0.50 -1.51
N PHE A 178 -9.95 -0.18 -1.81
CA PHE A 178 -9.56 -1.45 -1.24
C PHE A 178 -8.15 -1.38 -0.64
N CYS A 179 -7.99 -1.77 0.63
CA CYS A 179 -6.70 -1.78 1.31
C CYS A 179 -6.45 -3.14 1.96
N ALA A 180 -5.31 -3.78 1.64
CA ALA A 180 -4.92 -5.06 2.20
C ALA A 180 -3.73 -4.91 3.15
N SER A 181 -3.83 -5.45 4.38
CA SER A 181 -2.77 -5.47 5.41
C SER A 181 -2.14 -4.09 5.65
N SER A 182 -2.95 -3.04 5.62
CA SER A 182 -2.45 -1.65 5.69
C SER A 182 -2.23 -1.21 7.13
N PRO A 183 -1.04 -0.68 7.47
CA PRO A 183 -0.79 -0.06 8.77
C PRO A 183 -1.78 1.07 9.06
N LEU A 184 -2.58 0.93 10.11
CA LEU A 184 -3.46 2.00 10.60
C LEU A 184 -2.81 2.78 11.76
N ASP A 185 -1.86 2.16 12.45
CA ASP A 185 -1.02 2.74 13.50
C ASP A 185 0.44 2.39 13.18
N LEU A 186 1.23 3.39 12.78
CA LEU A 186 2.62 3.20 12.38
C LEU A 186 3.52 2.90 13.58
N ALA A 187 3.22 3.47 14.75
CA ALA A 187 4.00 3.23 15.95
C ALA A 187 3.85 1.76 16.43
N ASP A 188 2.60 1.23 16.44
CA ASP A 188 2.35 -0.17 16.79
C ASP A 188 2.98 -1.12 15.75
N CYS A 189 2.91 -0.80 14.46
CA CYS A 189 3.56 -1.58 13.40
C CYS A 189 5.07 -1.58 13.54
N SER A 190 5.70 -0.43 13.80
CA SER A 190 7.14 -0.32 14.04
C SER A 190 7.57 -1.15 15.25
N ALA A 191 6.85 -1.03 16.37
CA ALA A 191 7.10 -1.83 17.57
C ALA A 191 6.92 -3.34 17.31
N SER A 192 5.95 -3.71 16.47
CA SER A 192 5.72 -5.12 16.11
C SER A 192 6.87 -5.71 15.30
N ILE A 193 7.38 -4.99 14.29
CA ILE A 193 8.48 -5.48 13.44
C ILE A 193 9.80 -5.58 14.22
N GLU A 194 9.96 -4.82 15.31
CA GLU A 194 11.13 -4.86 16.20
C GLU A 194 11.13 -6.07 17.15
N ARG A 195 10.01 -6.77 17.32
CA ARG A 195 9.94 -7.97 18.17
C ARG A 195 10.96 -9.02 17.76
N PRO A 196 11.53 -9.78 18.72
CA PRO A 196 12.57 -10.78 18.43
C PRO A 196 12.23 -11.76 17.32
N ARG A 197 10.95 -12.19 17.23
CA ARG A 197 10.49 -13.10 16.16
C ARG A 197 10.54 -12.49 14.76
N ASN A 198 10.51 -11.16 14.66
CA ASN A 198 10.45 -10.43 13.40
C ASN A 198 11.82 -9.88 12.95
N ARG A 199 12.91 -10.14 13.69
CA ARG A 199 14.25 -9.62 13.41
C ARG A 199 14.73 -9.91 11.98
N VAL A 200 14.40 -11.06 11.43
CA VAL A 200 14.78 -11.42 10.04
C VAL A 200 14.06 -10.52 9.05
N TYR A 201 12.76 -10.31 9.23
CA TYR A 201 11.95 -9.41 8.41
C TYR A 201 12.45 -7.97 8.51
N GLN A 202 12.68 -7.48 9.71
CA GLN A 202 13.20 -6.13 9.94
C GLN A 202 14.53 -5.91 9.23
N ARG A 203 15.51 -6.83 9.41
CA ARG A 203 16.81 -6.74 8.74
C ARG A 203 16.69 -6.73 7.22
N TRP A 204 15.81 -7.56 6.67
CA TRP A 204 15.59 -7.63 5.24
C TRP A 204 14.98 -6.34 4.69
N LEU A 205 13.94 -5.81 5.33
CA LEU A 205 13.30 -4.55 4.98
C LEU A 205 14.28 -3.39 5.09
N LEU A 206 14.97 -3.28 6.22
CA LEU A 206 15.91 -2.20 6.51
C LEU A 206 17.07 -2.16 5.50
N LYS A 207 17.70 -3.32 5.23
CA LYS A 207 18.74 -3.42 4.21
C LYS A 207 18.26 -2.94 2.85
N ARG A 208 17.00 -3.21 2.52
CA ARG A 208 16.39 -2.78 1.27
C ARG A 208 16.16 -1.28 1.23
N LEU A 209 15.61 -0.69 2.31
CA LEU A 209 15.37 0.74 2.43
C LEU A 209 16.68 1.54 2.37
N VAL A 210 17.68 1.17 3.16
CA VAL A 210 19.01 1.81 3.15
C VAL A 210 19.61 1.74 1.74
N ARG A 211 19.61 0.56 1.11
CA ARG A 211 20.11 0.41 -0.27
C ARG A 211 19.35 1.26 -1.28
N GLN A 212 18.01 1.35 -1.15
CA GLN A 212 17.21 2.19 -2.04
C GLN A 212 17.54 3.68 -1.85
N THR A 213 17.74 4.13 -0.62
CA THR A 213 18.08 5.51 -0.31
C THR A 213 19.48 5.86 -0.81
N LEU A 214 20.48 5.03 -0.55
CA LEU A 214 21.88 5.26 -1.01
C LEU A 214 22.04 5.13 -2.54
N ALA A 215 21.13 4.45 -3.23
CA ALA A 215 21.11 4.33 -4.68
C ALA A 215 20.31 5.44 -5.37
N ASP A 216 19.95 6.50 -4.66
CA ASP A 216 19.27 7.66 -5.23
C ASP A 216 20.19 8.36 -6.24
N PRO A 217 19.84 8.45 -7.55
CA PRO A 217 20.69 9.08 -8.55
C PRO A 217 20.82 10.59 -8.36
N PHE A 218 19.93 11.21 -7.58
CA PHE A 218 20.00 12.62 -7.21
C PHE A 218 20.87 12.86 -5.98
N GLY A 219 21.38 11.78 -5.39
CA GLY A 219 22.25 11.81 -4.22
C GLY A 219 21.51 11.84 -2.89
N VAL A 220 22.27 11.66 -1.83
CA VAL A 220 21.86 11.83 -0.43
C VAL A 220 22.68 12.95 0.18
N SER A 221 22.15 13.63 1.19
CA SER A 221 22.91 14.66 1.91
C SER A 221 24.08 14.04 2.69
N ALA A 222 25.09 14.85 3.04
CA ALA A 222 26.22 14.39 3.85
C ALA A 222 25.75 13.83 5.20
N THR A 223 24.78 14.47 5.82
CA THR A 223 24.17 14.01 7.08
C THR A 223 23.49 12.64 6.91
N GLU A 224 22.66 12.47 5.87
CA GLU A 224 22.02 11.18 5.60
C GLU A 224 23.04 10.08 5.31
N LEU A 225 24.11 10.40 4.58
CA LEU A 225 25.18 9.42 4.29
C LEU A 225 25.87 8.98 5.58
N GLU A 226 26.16 9.90 6.50
CA GLU A 226 26.72 9.61 7.81
C GLU A 226 25.78 8.73 8.64
N GLU A 227 24.50 9.11 8.73
CA GLU A 227 23.47 8.39 9.49
C GLU A 227 23.12 7.00 8.90
N LEU A 228 23.34 6.78 7.59
CA LEU A 228 23.07 5.51 6.92
C LEU A 228 24.30 4.59 6.82
N SER A 229 25.47 5.03 7.28
CA SER A 229 26.74 4.31 7.10
C SER A 229 27.42 3.98 8.43
N GLY A 230 28.31 2.99 8.41
CA GLY A 230 29.13 2.62 9.55
C GLY A 230 28.32 2.21 10.79
N ASP A 231 28.81 2.63 11.96
CA ASP A 231 28.17 2.31 13.25
C ASP A 231 26.88 3.09 13.51
N ALA A 232 26.68 4.22 12.83
CA ALA A 232 25.47 5.04 12.90
C ALA A 232 24.30 4.43 12.10
N ALA A 233 24.56 3.47 11.21
CA ALA A 233 23.54 2.88 10.36
C ALA A 233 22.34 2.38 11.18
N PRO A 234 21.10 2.69 10.75
CA PRO A 234 19.91 2.37 11.50
C PRO A 234 19.76 0.85 11.67
N ARG A 235 19.44 0.43 12.89
CA ARG A 235 19.23 -0.98 13.25
C ARG A 235 17.77 -1.37 13.32
N THR A 236 16.86 -0.38 13.25
CA THR A 236 15.41 -0.55 13.28
C THR A 236 14.74 0.30 12.20
N ILE A 237 13.50 -0.05 11.82
CA ILE A 237 12.70 0.76 10.89
C ILE A 237 12.46 2.14 11.50
N ARG A 238 12.18 2.22 12.80
CA ARG A 238 12.00 3.49 13.51
C ARG A 238 13.23 4.40 13.42
N ALA A 239 14.44 3.83 13.60
CA ALA A 239 15.65 4.60 13.45
C ALA A 239 15.87 5.09 12.01
N PHE A 240 15.51 4.28 11.00
CA PHE A 240 15.53 4.70 9.59
C PHE A 240 14.52 5.84 9.34
N ASP A 241 13.32 5.71 9.86
CA ASP A 241 12.29 6.74 9.70
C ASP A 241 12.68 8.05 10.39
N ALA A 242 13.36 7.98 11.54
CA ALA A 242 13.91 9.15 12.24
C ALA A 242 15.03 9.84 11.45
N ALA A 243 15.93 9.05 10.83
CA ALA A 243 17.08 9.56 10.09
C ALA A 243 16.71 10.09 8.69
N VAL A 244 15.72 9.48 8.03
CA VAL A 244 15.45 9.73 6.60
C VAL A 244 14.01 10.16 6.35
N THR A 245 13.03 9.31 6.72
CA THR A 245 11.65 9.53 6.27
C THR A 245 11.05 10.79 6.88
N ALA A 246 11.12 10.94 8.21
CA ALA A 246 10.53 12.08 8.90
C ALA A 246 11.16 13.41 8.45
N PRO A 247 12.49 13.59 8.44
CA PRO A 247 13.11 14.83 8.00
C PRO A 247 12.77 15.17 6.54
N ARG A 248 12.88 14.21 5.61
CA ARG A 248 12.62 14.45 4.17
C ARG A 248 11.20 14.98 3.91
N TRP A 249 10.22 14.52 4.70
CA TRP A 249 8.83 14.92 4.58
C TRP A 249 8.42 16.07 5.48
N GLY A 250 9.38 16.73 6.14
CA GLY A 250 9.16 17.93 6.94
C GLY A 250 8.50 17.70 8.29
N PHE A 251 8.55 16.47 8.82
CA PHE A 251 8.12 16.18 10.18
C PHE A 251 9.23 16.55 11.17
N ASN A 252 8.87 17.11 12.32
CA ASN A 252 9.80 17.53 13.34
C ASN A 252 10.64 16.36 13.90
N ASP A 253 10.02 15.20 14.02
CA ASP A 253 10.62 13.96 14.51
C ASP A 253 9.79 12.74 14.07
N VAL A 254 10.27 11.54 14.38
CA VAL A 254 9.60 10.28 14.03
C VAL A 254 8.26 10.10 14.77
N GLU A 255 8.10 10.68 15.95
CA GLU A 255 6.85 10.62 16.72
C GLU A 255 5.77 11.46 16.05
N ALA A 256 6.13 12.66 15.62
CA ALA A 256 5.26 13.51 14.82
C ALA A 256 4.86 12.81 13.51
N TYR A 257 5.83 12.22 12.80
CA TYR A 257 5.57 11.44 11.60
C TYR A 257 4.57 10.31 11.87
N TYR A 258 4.83 9.46 12.87
CA TYR A 258 3.95 8.33 13.17
C TYR A 258 2.56 8.77 13.59
N ARG A 259 2.46 9.79 14.44
CA ARG A 259 1.17 10.35 14.87
C ARG A 259 0.35 10.89 13.72
N GLU A 260 0.98 11.68 12.83
CA GLU A 260 0.27 12.39 11.77
C GLU A 260 0.00 11.53 10.54
N ALA A 261 0.83 10.52 10.29
CA ALA A 261 0.69 9.61 9.16
C ALA A 261 -0.07 8.32 9.50
N SER A 262 -0.43 8.08 10.77
CA SER A 262 -1.30 6.97 11.19
C SER A 262 -2.76 7.33 10.97
N PRO A 263 -3.50 6.64 10.10
CA PRO A 263 -4.87 7.04 9.78
C PRO A 263 -5.91 6.61 10.83
N LEU A 264 -5.60 5.74 11.81
CA LEU A 264 -6.58 5.14 12.72
C LEU A 264 -7.54 6.15 13.36
N LEU A 265 -7.00 7.13 14.10
CA LEU A 265 -7.83 8.10 14.81
C LEU A 265 -8.58 9.03 13.85
N HIS A 266 -7.97 9.36 12.72
CA HIS A 266 -8.61 10.15 11.66
C HIS A 266 -9.75 9.40 10.97
N LEU A 267 -9.61 8.08 10.79
CA LEU A 267 -10.68 7.21 10.27
C LEU A 267 -11.86 7.14 11.25
N ILE A 268 -11.60 7.03 12.55
CA ILE A 268 -12.65 7.00 13.57
C ILE A 268 -13.41 8.34 13.59
N ALA A 269 -12.70 9.45 13.53
CA ALA A 269 -13.29 10.80 13.63
C ALA A 269 -13.95 11.28 12.31
N GLY A 270 -13.54 10.76 11.16
CA GLY A 270 -13.97 11.21 9.83
C GLY A 270 -14.31 10.06 8.90
N GLN A 271 -14.96 9.03 9.40
CA GLN A 271 -15.31 7.84 8.62
C GLN A 271 -16.22 8.15 7.42
N ASP A 272 -17.06 9.18 7.53
CA ASP A 272 -17.95 9.69 6.50
C ASP A 272 -17.23 10.34 5.29
N LYS A 273 -15.96 10.71 5.48
CA LYS A 273 -15.12 11.30 4.43
C LYS A 273 -14.61 10.27 3.40
N LEU A 274 -14.65 9.00 3.78
CA LEU A 274 -14.16 7.92 2.92
C LEU A 274 -15.20 7.56 1.85
N PRO A 275 -14.74 7.17 0.64
CA PRO A 275 -15.62 6.47 -0.29
C PRO A 275 -15.97 5.08 0.27
N PRO A 276 -16.85 4.30 -0.37
CA PRO A 276 -17.00 2.88 -0.05
C PRO A 276 -15.65 2.19 0.04
N THR A 277 -15.26 1.77 1.25
CA THR A 277 -13.90 1.30 1.56
C THR A 277 -13.93 -0.10 2.18
N LEU A 278 -13.12 -1.02 1.65
CA LEU A 278 -12.90 -2.34 2.25
C LEU A 278 -11.46 -2.47 2.74
N LEU A 279 -11.30 -2.75 4.03
CA LEU A 279 -10.02 -3.09 4.65
C LEU A 279 -9.94 -4.60 4.88
N LEU A 280 -8.93 -5.25 4.31
CA LEU A 280 -8.63 -6.66 4.50
C LEU A 280 -7.47 -6.83 5.48
N GLN A 281 -7.68 -7.57 6.59
CA GLN A 281 -6.67 -7.81 7.61
C GLN A 281 -6.63 -9.28 8.04
N ALA A 282 -5.44 -9.88 8.06
CA ALA A 282 -5.21 -11.20 8.67
C ALA A 282 -4.87 -11.05 10.16
N LEU A 283 -5.49 -11.88 11.02
CA LEU A 283 -5.22 -11.87 12.47
C LEU A 283 -3.83 -12.46 12.81
N ASP A 284 -3.21 -13.18 11.87
CA ASP A 284 -1.87 -13.76 12.01
C ASP A 284 -0.81 -13.02 11.20
N ASP A 285 -1.07 -11.76 10.81
CA ASP A 285 -0.09 -10.90 10.12
C ASP A 285 1.13 -10.67 11.03
N PRO A 286 2.35 -11.07 10.62
CA PRO A 286 3.52 -10.93 11.46
C PRO A 286 4.06 -9.48 11.53
N TRP A 287 3.67 -8.61 10.58
CA TRP A 287 4.21 -7.26 10.46
C TRP A 287 3.23 -6.20 10.97
N VAL A 288 1.97 -6.31 10.55
CA VAL A 288 0.92 -5.35 10.87
C VAL A 288 -0.04 -5.97 11.89
N PRO A 289 0.04 -5.58 13.17
CA PRO A 289 -0.86 -6.08 14.20
C PRO A 289 -2.32 -5.78 13.85
N ALA A 290 -3.20 -6.73 14.11
CA ALA A 290 -4.63 -6.53 13.89
C ALA A 290 -5.30 -5.60 14.92
N SER A 291 -4.59 -5.20 16.00
CA SER A 291 -5.07 -4.34 17.08
C SER A 291 -5.74 -3.07 16.59
N ALA A 292 -5.07 -2.33 15.71
CA ALA A 292 -5.59 -1.09 15.14
C ALA A 292 -6.83 -1.31 14.27
N ALA A 293 -6.85 -2.35 13.43
CA ALA A 293 -8.01 -2.70 12.62
C ALA A 293 -9.21 -3.16 13.49
N ILE A 294 -8.94 -3.88 14.57
CA ILE A 294 -9.96 -4.29 15.56
C ILE A 294 -10.51 -3.06 16.28
N HIS A 295 -9.65 -2.12 16.69
CA HIS A 295 -10.08 -0.87 17.32
C HIS A 295 -11.00 -0.08 16.37
N LEU A 296 -10.57 0.10 15.10
CA LEU A 296 -11.41 0.74 14.09
C LEU A 296 -12.78 0.03 13.97
N ALA A 297 -12.79 -1.28 13.81
CA ALA A 297 -14.03 -2.06 13.63
C ALA A 297 -15.02 -1.86 14.78
N ASN A 298 -14.53 -1.71 16.00
CA ASN A 298 -15.37 -1.47 17.18
C ASN A 298 -15.87 -0.02 17.28
N ALA A 299 -15.24 0.92 16.59
CA ALA A 299 -15.58 2.34 16.60
C ALA A 299 -16.43 2.77 15.40
N LEU A 300 -16.59 1.90 14.37
CA LEU A 300 -17.38 2.23 13.19
C LEU A 300 -18.88 2.31 13.52
N GLU A 301 -19.51 3.33 12.95
CA GLU A 301 -20.96 3.45 12.95
C GLU A 301 -21.59 2.47 11.93
N THR A 302 -22.87 2.14 12.14
CA THR A 302 -23.61 1.23 11.24
C THR A 302 -23.73 1.80 9.81
N THR A 303 -23.75 3.12 9.68
CA THR A 303 -23.84 3.86 8.41
C THR A 303 -22.50 4.09 7.74
N SER A 304 -21.39 3.75 8.40
CA SER A 304 -20.05 3.96 7.88
C SER A 304 -19.86 3.34 6.49
N PRO A 305 -19.22 4.04 5.55
CA PRO A 305 -18.84 3.46 4.26
C PRO A 305 -17.67 2.47 4.37
N ILE A 306 -17.04 2.38 5.54
CA ILE A 306 -15.89 1.49 5.79
C ILE A 306 -16.40 0.10 6.20
N ARG A 307 -15.86 -0.92 5.55
CA ARG A 307 -16.06 -2.33 5.90
C ARG A 307 -14.71 -2.97 6.22
N LEU A 308 -14.68 -3.87 7.20
CA LEU A 308 -13.49 -4.66 7.53
C LEU A 308 -13.77 -6.14 7.31
N GLN A 309 -12.88 -6.78 6.54
CA GLN A 309 -12.85 -8.22 6.37
C GLN A 309 -11.65 -8.79 7.12
N PHE A 310 -11.90 -9.52 8.19
CA PHE A 310 -10.86 -10.25 8.91
C PHE A 310 -10.75 -11.68 8.41
N THR A 311 -9.53 -12.20 8.39
CA THR A 311 -9.27 -13.64 8.23
C THR A 311 -8.45 -14.15 9.40
N ARG A 312 -8.73 -15.38 9.86
CA ARG A 312 -7.93 -15.99 10.96
C ARG A 312 -6.48 -16.21 10.57
N LYS A 313 -6.25 -16.43 9.28
CA LYS A 313 -4.96 -16.74 8.66
C LYS A 313 -4.83 -15.89 7.39
N GLY A 314 -3.59 -15.71 6.89
CA GLY A 314 -3.37 -14.92 5.68
C GLY A 314 -2.00 -14.25 5.63
N GLY A 315 -1.38 -14.04 6.78
CA GLY A 315 -0.10 -13.35 6.89
C GLY A 315 -0.14 -11.92 6.36
N HIS A 316 1.02 -11.36 6.09
CA HIS A 316 1.13 -10.04 5.51
C HIS A 316 0.98 -10.11 3.98
N ASN A 317 -0.18 -9.69 3.46
CA ASN A 317 -0.51 -9.69 2.03
C ASN A 317 -0.42 -11.06 1.33
N GLY A 318 -0.42 -12.15 2.06
CA GLY A 318 -0.35 -13.49 1.50
C GLY A 318 -1.68 -13.89 0.86
N PHE A 319 -2.62 -14.30 1.69
CA PHE A 319 -3.97 -14.75 1.29
C PHE A 319 -3.95 -15.77 0.13
N HIS A 320 -2.92 -16.64 0.08
CA HIS A 320 -2.78 -17.66 -0.96
C HIS A 320 -3.66 -18.89 -0.65
N GLY A 321 -4.72 -19.03 -1.42
CA GLY A 321 -5.68 -20.14 -1.34
C GLY A 321 -5.60 -21.09 -2.53
N ARG A 322 -6.53 -22.05 -2.61
CA ARG A 322 -6.57 -23.05 -3.71
C ARG A 322 -6.80 -22.42 -5.07
N GLY A 323 -7.59 -21.36 -5.15
CA GLY A 323 -7.89 -20.62 -6.40
C GLY A 323 -6.90 -19.46 -6.70
N GLY A 324 -5.70 -19.45 -6.10
CA GLY A 324 -4.74 -18.36 -6.25
C GLY A 324 -4.73 -17.41 -5.05
N CYS A 325 -4.40 -16.13 -5.27
CA CYS A 325 -4.46 -15.13 -4.21
C CYS A 325 -5.91 -14.68 -3.98
N TRP A 326 -6.45 -15.05 -2.84
CA TRP A 326 -7.82 -14.73 -2.46
C TRP A 326 -8.00 -13.22 -2.21
N GLY A 327 -6.97 -12.53 -1.70
CA GLY A 327 -7.00 -11.07 -1.52
C GLY A 327 -7.21 -10.33 -2.84
N ASP A 328 -6.58 -10.80 -3.93
CA ASP A 328 -6.75 -10.22 -5.27
C ASP A 328 -8.19 -10.46 -5.81
N GLN A 329 -8.76 -11.64 -5.51
CA GLN A 329 -10.16 -11.95 -5.89
C GLN A 329 -11.13 -11.06 -5.13
N LEU A 330 -10.92 -10.86 -3.83
CA LEU A 330 -11.74 -10.00 -3.00
C LEU A 330 -11.65 -8.53 -3.45
N ALA A 331 -10.45 -8.04 -3.77
CA ALA A 331 -10.25 -6.70 -4.31
C ALA A 331 -11.05 -6.48 -5.59
N ALA A 332 -10.95 -7.40 -6.55
CA ALA A 332 -11.68 -7.30 -7.81
C ALA A 332 -13.20 -7.37 -7.63
N ALA A 333 -13.69 -8.23 -6.75
CA ALA A 333 -15.11 -8.35 -6.46
C ALA A 333 -15.65 -7.10 -5.74
N TRP A 334 -14.92 -6.58 -4.75
CA TRP A 334 -15.29 -5.36 -4.03
C TRP A 334 -15.38 -4.16 -4.95
N LEU A 335 -14.31 -3.87 -5.69
CA LEU A 335 -14.27 -2.72 -6.60
C LEU A 335 -15.28 -2.88 -7.73
N GLY A 336 -15.53 -4.12 -8.22
CA GLY A 336 -16.58 -4.42 -9.16
C GLY A 336 -17.97 -4.06 -8.62
N SER A 337 -18.26 -4.39 -7.37
CA SER A 337 -19.56 -4.11 -6.74
C SER A 337 -19.87 -2.62 -6.57
N ILE A 338 -18.84 -1.75 -6.59
CA ILE A 338 -19.02 -0.30 -6.54
C ILE A 338 -19.47 0.25 -7.90
N VAL A 339 -18.93 -0.29 -8.97
CA VAL A 339 -19.20 0.15 -10.35
C VAL A 339 -20.53 -0.41 -10.90
N ASP A 340 -21.03 -1.51 -10.30
CA ASP A 340 -22.30 -2.14 -10.70
C ASP A 340 -23.52 -1.54 -9.99
N ARG A 341 -23.33 -0.54 -9.13
CA ARG A 341 -24.41 0.20 -8.44
C ARG A 341 -24.93 1.34 -9.30
#